data_4dfadff6de5d12968522817c0575f76d
#
_entry.id   4dfadff6de5d12968522817c0575f76d
#
_cell.length_a   1.000
_cell.length_b   1.000
_cell.length_c   1.000
_cell.angle_alpha   90.00
_cell.angle_beta   90.00
_cell.angle_gamma   90.00
#
_symmetry.space_group_name_H-M   'P 1'
#
loop_
_entity.id
_entity.type
_entity.pdbx_description
1 polymer ?
#
loop_
_entity_poly.entity_id
_entity_poly.type
_entity_poly.pdbx_seq_one_letter_code
_entity_poly.pdbx_strand_id
1 'polypeptide(L)'
;MNSKAKGGRGEREWAAFCREHGFTDARRGTQFKGGYDSPDCVGLPMIHQEIKRVEKLNVHDAMRQSIRDCEGKAIPIVAHRRNREEWLVTMRAEDWMKIYKGWINDEQGRIYIP
;
A
#
# COMPACT_ATOMS: atom_id res chain seq x y z
N MET A 1 -9.69 -20.30 12.46
CA MET A 1 -9.68 -18.84 12.27
C MET A 1 -10.23 -18.50 10.89
N ASN A 2 -11.15 -17.58 10.79
CA ASN A 2 -11.69 -17.22 9.49
C ASN A 2 -10.82 -16.15 8.82
N SER A 3 -10.83 -16.14 7.49
CA SER A 3 -9.97 -15.26 6.70
C SER A 3 -10.35 -13.79 6.85
N LYS A 4 -11.61 -13.49 7.16
CA LYS A 4 -12.06 -12.12 7.35
C LYS A 4 -11.42 -11.48 8.59
N ALA A 5 -11.35 -12.22 9.70
CA ALA A 5 -10.70 -11.72 10.91
C ALA A 5 -9.20 -11.53 10.69
N LYS A 6 -8.57 -12.44 9.97
CA LYS A 6 -7.14 -12.36 9.65
C LYS A 6 -6.84 -11.14 8.77
N GLY A 7 -7.67 -10.88 7.77
CA GLY A 7 -7.51 -9.72 6.90
C GLY A 7 -7.61 -8.41 7.65
N GLY A 8 -8.61 -8.28 8.53
CA GLY A 8 -8.78 -7.07 9.33
C GLY A 8 -7.61 -6.81 10.25
N ARG A 9 -7.04 -7.87 10.80
CA ARG A 9 -5.85 -7.75 11.65
C ARG A 9 -4.66 -7.16 10.89
N GLY A 10 -4.42 -7.65 9.68
CA GLY A 10 -3.34 -7.13 8.85
C GLY A 10 -3.53 -5.67 8.52
N GLU A 11 -4.75 -5.28 8.18
CA GLU A 11 -5.06 -3.89 7.87
C GLU A 11 -4.80 -2.99 9.06
N ARG A 12 -5.19 -3.42 10.26
CA ARG A 12 -4.93 -2.64 11.48
C ARG A 12 -3.44 -2.53 11.78
N GLU A 13 -2.68 -3.62 11.57
CA GLU A 13 -1.22 -3.60 11.76
C GLU A 13 -0.55 -2.61 10.80
N TRP A 14 -0.95 -2.64 9.54
CA TRP A 14 -0.38 -1.73 8.55
C TRP A 14 -0.72 -0.28 8.84
N ALA A 15 -1.98 -0.01 9.21
CA ALA A 15 -2.39 1.34 9.54
C ALA A 15 -1.59 1.88 10.74
N ALA A 16 -1.36 1.03 11.75
CA ALA A 16 -0.54 1.42 12.89
C ALA A 16 0.90 1.74 12.47
N PHE A 17 1.47 0.91 11.60
CA PHE A 17 2.80 1.14 11.05
C PHE A 17 2.88 2.50 10.35
N CYS A 18 1.88 2.83 9.55
CA CYS A 18 1.85 4.12 8.86
C CYS A 18 1.75 5.29 9.84
N ARG A 19 0.93 5.15 10.88
CA ARG A 19 0.81 6.21 11.89
C ARG A 19 2.12 6.43 12.63
N GLU A 20 2.84 5.36 12.93
CA GLU A 20 4.16 5.46 13.58
C GLU A 20 5.17 6.20 12.72
N HIS A 21 4.94 6.22 11.41
CA HIS A 21 5.82 6.91 10.46
C HIS A 21 5.30 8.29 10.05
N GLY A 22 4.37 8.84 10.81
CA GLY A 22 3.94 10.22 10.64
C GLY A 22 2.62 10.41 9.90
N PHE A 23 2.01 9.34 9.41
CA PHE A 23 0.74 9.45 8.68
C PHE A 23 -0.41 9.21 9.66
N THR A 24 -0.73 10.25 10.43
CA THR A 24 -1.64 10.13 11.56
C THR A 24 -3.07 9.81 11.18
N ASP A 25 -3.45 10.04 9.93
CA ASP A 25 -4.78 9.71 9.43
C ASP A 25 -4.90 8.28 8.89
N ALA A 26 -3.82 7.52 8.91
CA ALA A 26 -3.84 6.15 8.39
C ALA A 26 -4.79 5.28 9.22
N ARG A 27 -5.65 4.55 8.53
CA ARG A 27 -6.66 3.69 9.17
C ARG A 27 -7.22 2.70 8.15
N ARG A 28 -7.95 1.72 8.64
CA ARG A 28 -8.67 0.80 7.76
C ARG A 28 -9.68 1.57 6.93
N GLY A 29 -9.83 1.16 5.68
CA GLY A 29 -10.88 1.68 4.83
C GLY A 29 -12.22 1.07 5.17
N THR A 30 -13.29 1.69 4.65
CA THR A 30 -14.64 1.13 4.76
C THR A 30 -14.82 0.13 3.63
N GLN A 31 -15.07 -1.14 3.97
CA GLN A 31 -15.07 -2.21 2.97
C GLN A 31 -16.46 -2.76 2.74
N PHE A 32 -17.28 -1.95 2.08
CA PHE A 32 -18.62 -2.39 1.72
C PHE A 32 -18.65 -3.05 0.35
N LYS A 33 -17.73 -2.70 -0.54
CA LYS A 33 -17.67 -3.22 -1.90
C LYS A 33 -16.24 -3.07 -2.43
N GLY A 34 -15.91 -3.78 -3.48
CA GLY A 34 -14.61 -3.66 -4.12
C GLY A 34 -14.47 -2.37 -4.91
N GLY A 35 -13.26 -2.13 -5.43
CA GLY A 35 -12.96 -1.01 -6.27
C GLY A 35 -12.34 0.16 -5.52
N TYR A 36 -12.24 1.30 -6.20
CA TYR A 36 -11.53 2.46 -5.67
C TYR A 36 -12.13 2.98 -4.37
N ASP A 37 -13.46 2.89 -4.25
CA ASP A 37 -14.16 3.42 -3.09
C ASP A 37 -14.02 2.53 -1.85
N SER A 38 -13.38 1.38 -1.97
CA SER A 38 -13.23 0.43 -0.86
C SER A 38 -11.81 -0.11 -0.75
N PRO A 39 -10.78 0.77 -0.64
CA PRO A 39 -9.42 0.27 -0.39
C PRO A 39 -9.33 -0.35 0.98
N ASP A 40 -8.34 -1.23 1.18
CA ASP A 40 -8.13 -1.89 2.47
C ASP A 40 -7.78 -0.89 3.56
N CYS A 41 -6.96 0.11 3.23
CA CYS A 41 -6.56 1.17 4.14
C CYS A 41 -6.57 2.50 3.42
N VAL A 42 -6.67 3.57 4.19
CA VAL A 42 -6.66 4.95 3.70
C VAL A 42 -5.71 5.78 4.56
N GLY A 43 -5.46 7.01 4.15
CA GLY A 43 -4.65 7.94 4.95
C GLY A 43 -3.25 8.17 4.42
N LEU A 44 -2.90 7.57 3.27
CA LEU A 44 -1.68 7.90 2.54
C LEU A 44 -2.10 8.62 1.25
N PRO A 45 -1.94 9.94 1.17
CA PRO A 45 -2.39 10.69 0.00
C PRO A 45 -1.81 10.12 -1.29
N MET A 46 -2.65 10.00 -2.31
CA MET A 46 -2.28 9.57 -3.66
C MET A 46 -1.87 8.09 -3.77
N ILE A 47 -2.08 7.31 -2.72
CA ILE A 47 -1.73 5.88 -2.72
C ILE A 47 -2.99 5.06 -2.50
N HIS A 48 -3.20 4.06 -3.36
CA HIS A 48 -4.23 3.06 -3.18
C HIS A 48 -3.61 1.83 -2.51
N GLN A 49 -4.11 1.46 -1.35
CA GLN A 49 -3.47 0.47 -0.49
C GLN A 49 -4.23 -0.84 -0.46
N GLU A 50 -3.59 -1.89 -0.95
CA GLU A 50 -4.03 -3.27 -0.82
C GLU A 50 -3.14 -3.95 0.22
N ILE A 51 -3.73 -4.58 1.23
CA ILE A 51 -2.98 -5.15 2.35
C ILE A 51 -3.08 -6.67 2.32
N LYS A 52 -1.93 -7.34 2.39
CA LYS A 52 -1.88 -8.81 2.40
C LYS A 52 -1.03 -9.29 3.58
N ARG A 53 -1.68 -9.86 4.57
CA ARG A 53 -1.04 -10.41 5.76
C ARG A 53 -1.14 -11.93 5.70
N VAL A 54 -0.30 -12.55 4.88
CA VAL A 54 -0.35 -14.00 4.60
C VAL A 54 1.06 -14.57 4.51
N GLU A 55 1.20 -15.87 4.73
CA GLU A 55 2.51 -16.51 4.71
C GLU A 55 3.02 -16.77 3.29
N LYS A 56 2.12 -17.10 2.37
CA LYS A 56 2.46 -17.30 0.96
C LYS A 56 1.62 -16.37 0.12
N LEU A 57 2.27 -15.43 -0.53
CA LEU A 57 1.58 -14.43 -1.33
C LEU A 57 1.93 -14.60 -2.80
N ASN A 58 0.92 -14.68 -3.64
CA ASN A 58 1.13 -14.50 -5.06
C ASN A 58 1.13 -12.98 -5.29
N VAL A 59 2.34 -12.42 -5.35
CA VAL A 59 2.51 -10.96 -5.40
C VAL A 59 1.96 -10.37 -6.70
N HIS A 60 2.06 -11.11 -7.81
CA HIS A 60 1.54 -10.61 -9.08
C HIS A 60 0.01 -10.53 -9.09
N ASP A 61 -0.66 -11.53 -8.51
CA ASP A 61 -2.11 -11.49 -8.38
C ASP A 61 -2.55 -10.34 -7.48
N ALA A 62 -1.86 -10.15 -6.36
CA ALA A 62 -2.18 -9.06 -5.44
C ALA A 62 -1.98 -7.70 -6.12
N MET A 63 -0.90 -7.55 -6.90
CA MET A 63 -0.66 -6.33 -7.64
C MET A 63 -1.73 -6.07 -8.69
N ARG A 64 -2.14 -7.11 -9.42
CA ARG A 64 -3.23 -6.97 -10.41
C ARG A 64 -4.51 -6.51 -9.74
N GLN A 65 -4.82 -7.04 -8.56
CA GLN A 65 -6.00 -6.63 -7.80
C GLN A 65 -5.90 -5.14 -7.42
N SER A 66 -4.75 -4.72 -6.89
CA SER A 66 -4.54 -3.33 -6.49
C SER A 66 -4.67 -2.38 -7.68
N ILE A 67 -4.06 -2.74 -8.81
CA ILE A 67 -4.15 -1.93 -10.04
C ILE A 67 -5.60 -1.81 -10.50
N ARG A 68 -6.32 -2.92 -10.54
CA ARG A 68 -7.71 -2.95 -10.98
C ARG A 68 -8.59 -2.07 -10.09
N ASP A 69 -8.47 -2.26 -8.78
CA ASP A 69 -9.31 -1.55 -7.83
C ASP A 69 -8.96 -0.07 -7.72
N CYS A 70 -7.73 0.29 -8.04
CA CYS A 70 -7.28 1.69 -8.05
C CYS A 70 -7.93 2.51 -9.17
N GLU A 71 -8.27 1.87 -10.28
CA GLU A 71 -8.94 2.52 -11.42
C GLU A 71 -8.16 3.74 -11.94
N GLY A 72 -6.85 3.71 -11.87
CA GLY A 72 -6.00 4.80 -12.38
C GLY A 72 -6.04 6.09 -11.58
N LYS A 73 -6.69 6.12 -10.42
CA LYS A 73 -6.91 7.35 -9.66
C LYS A 73 -5.81 7.66 -8.64
N ALA A 74 -4.90 6.72 -8.43
CA ALA A 74 -3.82 6.87 -7.45
C ALA A 74 -2.70 5.90 -7.84
N ILE A 75 -1.67 5.81 -7.03
CA ILE A 75 -0.62 4.82 -7.22
C ILE A 75 -1.01 3.55 -6.46
N PRO A 76 -1.21 2.43 -7.16
CA PRO A 76 -1.57 1.20 -6.48
C PRO A 76 -0.35 0.53 -5.86
N ILE A 77 -0.47 0.12 -4.61
CA ILE A 77 0.57 -0.65 -3.94
C ILE A 77 -0.04 -1.89 -3.29
N VAL A 78 0.83 -2.84 -2.98
CA VAL A 78 0.51 -3.95 -2.09
C VAL A 78 1.47 -3.86 -0.91
N ALA A 79 0.92 -3.63 0.28
CA ALA A 79 1.69 -3.70 1.51
C ALA A 79 1.50 -5.10 2.06
N HIS A 80 2.59 -5.83 2.29
CA HIS A 80 2.46 -7.24 2.65
C HIS A 80 3.50 -7.65 3.67
N ARG A 81 3.16 -8.68 4.43
CA ARG A 81 3.99 -9.15 5.52
C ARG A 81 3.67 -10.61 5.83
N ARG A 82 4.71 -11.39 6.12
CA ARG A 82 4.59 -12.72 6.72
C ARG A 82 4.84 -12.61 8.22
N ASN A 83 4.53 -13.69 8.94
CA ASN A 83 4.85 -13.75 10.38
C ASN A 83 6.35 -13.54 10.60
N ARG A 84 6.69 -12.74 11.59
CA ARG A 84 8.08 -12.48 12.01
C ARG A 84 8.93 -11.79 10.97
N GLU A 85 8.32 -11.26 9.92
CA GLU A 85 9.02 -10.51 8.89
C GLU A 85 8.58 -9.06 8.92
N GLU A 86 9.38 -8.17 8.37
CA GLU A 86 9.01 -6.77 8.29
C GLU A 86 8.05 -6.52 7.13
N TRP A 87 7.37 -5.39 7.18
CA TRP A 87 6.50 -4.98 6.11
C TRP A 87 7.27 -4.67 4.84
N LEU A 88 6.74 -5.12 3.72
CA LEU A 88 7.26 -4.81 2.40
C LEU A 88 6.18 -4.10 1.60
N VAL A 89 6.61 -3.32 0.62
CA VAL A 89 5.70 -2.65 -0.32
C VAL A 89 6.09 -3.05 -1.73
N THR A 90 5.12 -3.54 -2.48
CA THR A 90 5.30 -3.82 -3.91
C THR A 90 4.51 -2.79 -4.70
N MET A 91 5.11 -2.28 -5.76
CA MET A 91 4.46 -1.34 -6.67
C MET A 91 5.02 -1.52 -8.07
N ARG A 92 4.35 -0.92 -9.07
CA ARG A 92 4.86 -0.96 -10.43
C ARG A 92 6.17 -0.16 -10.51
N ALA A 93 7.10 -0.66 -11.31
CA ALA A 93 8.41 -0.02 -11.45
C ALA A 93 8.31 1.43 -11.92
N GLU A 94 7.38 1.74 -12.83
CA GLU A 94 7.23 3.12 -13.30
C GLU A 94 6.72 4.06 -12.22
N ASP A 95 5.89 3.57 -11.30
CA ASP A 95 5.43 4.37 -10.16
C ASP A 95 6.56 4.60 -9.17
N TRP A 96 7.36 3.57 -8.94
CA TRP A 96 8.54 3.69 -8.08
C TRP A 96 9.52 4.71 -8.63
N MET A 97 9.72 4.74 -9.95
CA MET A 97 10.60 5.72 -10.57
C MET A 97 10.12 7.15 -10.34
N LYS A 98 8.81 7.37 -10.40
CA LYS A 98 8.25 8.69 -10.11
C LYS A 98 8.56 9.12 -8.68
N ILE A 99 8.36 8.21 -7.74
CA ILE A 99 8.63 8.50 -6.33
C ILE A 99 10.12 8.75 -6.10
N TYR A 100 10.97 7.94 -6.72
CA TYR A 100 12.41 8.07 -6.57
C TYR A 100 12.92 9.41 -7.11
N LYS A 101 12.42 9.82 -8.28
CA LYS A 101 12.79 11.11 -8.85
C LYS A 101 12.38 12.26 -7.96
N GLY A 102 11.19 12.20 -7.39
CA GLY A 102 10.72 13.21 -6.46
C GLY A 102 11.58 13.28 -5.21
N TRP A 103 11.92 12.13 -4.65
CA TRP A 103 12.74 12.06 -3.45
C TRP A 103 14.14 12.65 -3.68
N ILE A 104 14.78 12.29 -4.81
CA ILE A 104 16.12 12.80 -5.11
C ILE A 104 16.11 14.31 -5.28
N ASN A 105 15.10 14.82 -6.00
CA ASN A 105 15.03 16.27 -6.23
C ASN A 105 14.85 17.04 -4.94
N ASP A 106 14.02 16.54 -4.04
CA ASP A 106 13.78 17.21 -2.76
C ASP A 106 14.95 17.07 -1.80
N GLU A 107 15.41 15.84 -1.59
CA GLU A 107 16.42 15.55 -0.56
C GLU A 107 17.80 16.08 -0.92
N GLN A 108 18.15 16.06 -2.20
CA GLN A 108 19.47 16.50 -2.65
C GLN A 108 19.50 17.96 -3.04
N GLY A 109 18.36 18.64 -3.09
CA GLY A 109 18.29 20.05 -3.46
C GLY A 109 18.75 20.32 -4.88
N ARG A 110 18.64 19.36 -5.77
CA ARG A 110 19.06 19.49 -7.15
C ARG A 110 18.19 18.63 -8.05
N ILE A 111 18.10 19.02 -9.30
CA ILE A 111 17.39 18.24 -10.31
C ILE A 111 18.30 17.14 -10.79
N TYR A 112 17.91 15.93 -10.56
CA TYR A 112 18.66 14.77 -10.95
C TYR A 112 17.88 14.02 -12.02
N ILE A 113 17.99 14.45 -13.26
CA ILE A 113 17.25 13.87 -14.37
C ILE A 113 18.20 13.02 -15.17
N PRO A 114 17.96 11.70 -15.22
CA PRO A 114 18.77 10.81 -16.05
C PRO A 114 18.60 11.15 -17.53
#